data_7308d82425ad35f160a88e59c83703f2
#
_entry.id   7308d82425ad35f160a88e59c83703f2
#
_cell.length_a   1.000
_cell.length_b   1.000
_cell.length_c   1.000
_cell.angle_alpha   90.00
_cell.angle_beta   90.00
_cell.angle_gamma   90.00
#
_symmetry.space_group_name_H-M   'P 1'
#
loop_
_entity.id
_entity.type
_entity.pdbx_description
1 polymer ?
#
loop_
_entity_poly.entity_id
_entity_poly.type
_entity_poly.pdbx_seq_one_letter_code
_entity_poly.pdbx_strand_id
1 'polypeptide(L)'
;MNIVYIIEDYSENGGVEKIVSMKANTFYQEYHHQVTVISVYEDKRKQQYILDEGIRLIHLHVPFAKKTRNKVYKLLSRIITLLLAAYRLNKTIKQVNPDVVFFTTTLGALLLPLCHTKARRIYESHLARSFNPFHSLFGLMERKADAIVCLTHDDAKEFQSAKNVYVIPNFINIPHQKVKDYSCKKAIAVGRLEQQKGFDRLITCWKDVAKLYPDWQLDIYGTGSLYHILQEQITSLGLEKQVKLCGRGENMMEIYPNYSLHIMSSHYEGQGIVMLEAQACGLPSVTFNFKYGASDIIQNEYNGLIVTQDNQNAFTEAITKLISNSHLRKELGIHALETGDKYDKSNILKKWEDIITTIQHQLIL
;
A
#
# COMPACT_ATOMS: atom_id res chain seq x y z
N MET A 1 -2.42 12.69 23.38
CA MET A 1 -2.74 13.68 22.34
C MET A 1 -4.09 13.37 21.73
N ASN A 2 -4.71 14.38 21.09
CA ASN A 2 -5.93 14.21 20.31
C ASN A 2 -5.59 14.17 18.80
N ILE A 3 -5.70 13.02 18.18
CA ILE A 3 -5.30 12.74 16.80
C ILE A 3 -6.54 12.58 15.92
N VAL A 4 -6.54 13.22 14.75
CA VAL A 4 -7.59 13.07 13.75
C VAL A 4 -7.01 12.51 12.46
N TYR A 5 -7.64 11.46 11.91
CA TYR A 5 -7.42 10.97 10.55
C TYR A 5 -8.55 11.42 9.64
N ILE A 6 -8.22 11.97 8.48
CA ILE A 6 -9.18 12.33 7.43
C ILE A 6 -8.99 11.35 6.29
N ILE A 7 -10.05 10.61 5.98
CA ILE A 7 -10.10 9.60 4.94
C ILE A 7 -11.25 9.87 3.98
N GLU A 8 -11.10 9.43 2.74
CA GLU A 8 -12.09 9.68 1.69
C GLU A 8 -13.41 8.96 1.96
N ASP A 9 -13.36 7.64 2.12
CA ASP A 9 -14.51 6.80 2.48
C ASP A 9 -14.03 5.58 3.29
N TYR A 10 -14.33 5.56 4.58
CA TYR A 10 -13.88 4.48 5.47
C TYR A 10 -14.61 3.15 5.23
N SER A 11 -15.67 3.12 4.44
CA SER A 11 -16.36 1.89 4.06
C SER A 11 -15.69 1.14 2.89
N GLU A 12 -14.68 1.72 2.25
CA GLU A 12 -13.94 1.07 1.20
C GLU A 12 -13.05 -0.07 1.71
N ASN A 13 -12.81 -1.06 0.85
CA ASN A 13 -11.93 -2.19 1.15
C ASN A 13 -10.56 -1.98 0.49
N GLY A 14 -9.91 -0.90 0.89
CA GLY A 14 -8.62 -0.47 0.33
C GLY A 14 -7.44 -0.65 1.29
N GLY A 15 -6.24 -0.45 0.76
CA GLY A 15 -5.00 -0.49 1.57
C GLY A 15 -4.89 0.69 2.53
N VAL A 16 -5.41 1.86 2.17
CA VAL A 16 -5.37 3.07 3.00
C VAL A 16 -6.24 2.87 4.24
N GLU A 17 -7.48 2.38 4.07
CA GLU A 17 -8.43 2.09 5.15
C GLU A 17 -7.84 1.06 6.13
N LYS A 18 -7.21 0.00 5.60
CA LYS A 18 -6.52 -1.02 6.41
C LYS A 18 -5.42 -0.39 7.28
N ILE A 19 -4.53 0.39 6.68
CA ILE A 19 -3.40 1.00 7.39
C ILE A 19 -3.86 2.04 8.40
N VAL A 20 -4.82 2.91 8.03
CA VAL A 20 -5.38 3.90 8.96
C VAL A 20 -6.05 3.21 10.15
N SER A 21 -6.84 2.15 9.92
CA SER A 21 -7.44 1.38 11.01
C SER A 21 -6.38 0.79 11.95
N MET A 22 -5.36 0.14 11.41
CA MET A 22 -4.28 -0.46 12.21
C MET A 22 -3.53 0.60 13.03
N LYS A 23 -3.19 1.75 12.43
CA LYS A 23 -2.52 2.87 13.11
C LYS A 23 -3.41 3.48 14.19
N ALA A 24 -4.68 3.76 13.87
CA ALA A 24 -5.64 4.34 14.80
C ALA A 24 -5.81 3.46 16.05
N ASN A 25 -6.03 2.15 15.86
CA ASN A 25 -6.15 1.21 16.95
C ASN A 25 -4.89 1.16 17.82
N THR A 26 -3.70 1.18 17.21
CA THR A 26 -2.46 1.12 17.97
C THR A 26 -2.19 2.42 18.73
N PHE A 27 -2.42 3.58 18.12
CA PHE A 27 -2.28 4.86 18.82
C PHE A 27 -3.26 4.98 19.99
N TYR A 28 -4.43 4.40 19.87
CA TYR A 28 -5.39 4.34 20.98
C TYR A 28 -4.97 3.35 22.06
N GLN A 29 -4.66 2.10 21.70
CA GLN A 29 -4.42 1.02 22.65
C GLN A 29 -3.04 1.08 23.33
N GLU A 30 -1.97 1.36 22.54
CA GLU A 30 -0.59 1.25 23.02
C GLU A 30 -0.01 2.61 23.44
N TYR A 31 -0.37 3.69 22.73
CA TYR A 31 0.13 5.05 23.02
C TYR A 31 -0.87 5.92 23.79
N HIS A 32 -2.06 5.40 24.09
CA HIS A 32 -3.11 6.06 24.87
C HIS A 32 -3.52 7.43 24.32
N HIS A 33 -3.50 7.59 23.00
CA HIS A 33 -4.00 8.78 22.34
C HIS A 33 -5.52 8.75 22.17
N GLN A 34 -6.16 9.90 22.21
CA GLN A 34 -7.54 10.02 21.74
C GLN A 34 -7.51 10.08 20.22
N VAL A 35 -8.21 9.16 19.56
CA VAL A 35 -8.22 9.06 18.10
C VAL A 35 -9.62 9.25 17.55
N THR A 36 -9.74 10.07 16.51
CA THR A 36 -10.96 10.25 15.74
C THR A 36 -10.67 10.00 14.27
N VAL A 37 -11.46 9.17 13.62
CA VAL A 37 -11.42 8.99 12.17
C VAL A 37 -12.59 9.76 11.55
N ILE A 38 -12.32 10.61 10.57
CA ILE A 38 -13.32 11.39 9.83
C ILE A 38 -13.39 10.85 8.41
N SER A 39 -14.52 10.22 8.05
CA SER A 39 -14.86 9.80 6.70
C SER A 39 -15.58 10.95 5.99
N VAL A 40 -15.07 11.41 4.85
CA VAL A 40 -15.67 12.54 4.10
C VAL A 40 -16.95 12.10 3.42
N TYR A 41 -16.89 11.00 2.70
CA TYR A 41 -18.06 10.37 2.10
C TYR A 41 -18.64 9.32 3.04
N GLU A 42 -19.85 8.91 2.78
CA GLU A 42 -20.48 7.77 3.42
C GLU A 42 -21.05 6.86 2.33
N ASP A 43 -20.58 5.63 2.28
CA ASP A 43 -21.24 4.57 1.56
C ASP A 43 -21.98 3.68 2.58
N LYS A 44 -23.12 3.11 2.18
CA LYS A 44 -23.93 2.18 3.00
C LYS A 44 -23.29 0.79 3.12
N ARG A 45 -22.08 0.61 2.56
CA ARG A 45 -21.33 -0.66 2.65
C ARG A 45 -20.92 -0.93 4.11
N LYS A 46 -20.89 -2.20 4.47
CA LYS A 46 -20.37 -2.62 5.78
C LYS A 46 -18.87 -2.30 5.86
N GLN A 47 -18.47 -1.70 6.98
CA GLN A 47 -17.05 -1.45 7.27
C GLN A 47 -16.27 -2.77 7.25
N GLN A 48 -15.14 -2.80 6.58
CA GLN A 48 -14.29 -3.98 6.45
C GLN A 48 -13.23 -4.05 7.57
N TYR A 49 -12.79 -2.89 8.04
CA TYR A 49 -11.76 -2.76 9.07
C TYR A 49 -12.38 -2.21 10.34
N ILE A 50 -12.18 -2.93 11.45
CA ILE A 50 -12.78 -2.61 12.74
C ILE A 50 -11.90 -1.59 13.46
N LEU A 51 -12.52 -0.51 13.93
CA LEU A 51 -11.92 0.42 14.89
C LEU A 51 -12.27 -0.04 16.30
N ASP A 52 -11.35 0.20 17.24
CA ASP A 52 -11.59 0.00 18.66
C ASP A 52 -12.79 0.84 19.14
N GLU A 53 -13.55 0.34 20.11
CA GLU A 53 -14.76 0.99 20.61
C GLU A 53 -14.52 2.40 21.17
N GLY A 54 -13.31 2.69 21.64
CA GLY A 54 -12.91 4.02 22.10
C GLY A 54 -12.55 5.01 20.99
N ILE A 55 -12.45 4.57 19.73
CA ILE A 55 -12.14 5.42 18.58
C ILE A 55 -13.43 5.96 17.96
N ARG A 56 -13.51 7.29 17.84
CA ARG A 56 -14.69 7.94 17.24
C ARG A 56 -14.61 7.91 15.73
N LEU A 57 -15.62 7.34 15.06
CA LEU A 57 -15.81 7.46 13.62
C LEU A 57 -16.89 8.52 13.34
N ILE A 58 -16.54 9.55 12.57
CA ILE A 58 -17.44 10.66 12.21
C ILE A 58 -17.58 10.69 10.69
N HIS A 59 -18.81 10.61 10.19
CA HIS A 59 -19.11 10.79 8.78
C HIS A 59 -19.51 12.24 8.50
N LEU A 60 -18.88 12.87 7.50
CA LEU A 60 -19.25 14.22 7.07
C LEU A 60 -20.47 14.22 6.13
N HIS A 61 -20.89 13.04 5.65
CA HIS A 61 -22.06 12.86 4.76
C HIS A 61 -22.00 13.76 3.52
N VAL A 62 -20.80 13.97 2.96
CA VAL A 62 -20.63 14.74 1.74
C VAL A 62 -21.08 13.88 0.55
N PRO A 63 -21.98 14.37 -0.32
CA PRO A 63 -22.39 13.60 -1.48
C PRO A 63 -21.25 13.48 -2.50
N PHE A 64 -21.15 12.35 -3.18
CA PHE A 64 -20.22 12.20 -4.30
C PHE A 64 -20.50 13.21 -5.41
N ALA A 65 -19.45 13.69 -6.06
CA ALA A 65 -19.59 14.57 -7.22
C ALA A 65 -20.40 13.86 -8.33
N LYS A 66 -21.35 14.59 -8.93
CA LYS A 66 -22.25 14.03 -9.94
C LYS A 66 -21.48 13.48 -11.16
N LYS A 67 -21.78 12.25 -11.54
CA LYS A 67 -21.30 11.66 -12.79
C LYS A 67 -22.08 12.27 -13.96
N THR A 68 -21.39 13.00 -14.84
CA THR A 68 -21.99 13.62 -16.03
C THR A 68 -21.00 13.64 -17.18
N ARG A 69 -21.51 13.62 -18.42
CA ARG A 69 -20.70 13.73 -19.65
C ARG A 69 -20.23 15.17 -19.91
N ASN A 70 -20.95 16.17 -19.41
CA ASN A 70 -20.57 17.58 -19.56
C ASN A 70 -19.36 17.90 -18.66
N LYS A 71 -18.23 18.23 -19.30
CA LYS A 71 -16.96 18.51 -18.58
C LYS A 71 -17.05 19.69 -17.62
N VAL A 72 -17.73 20.76 -18.00
CA VAL A 72 -17.90 21.97 -17.18
C VAL A 72 -18.73 21.66 -15.95
N TYR A 73 -19.88 21.02 -16.15
CA TYR A 73 -20.75 20.61 -15.03
C TYR A 73 -20.07 19.63 -14.09
N LYS A 74 -19.29 18.71 -14.61
CA LYS A 74 -18.48 17.77 -13.82
C LYS A 74 -17.45 18.50 -12.96
N LEU A 75 -16.76 19.52 -13.51
CA LEU A 75 -15.80 20.32 -12.79
C LEU A 75 -16.48 21.13 -11.69
N LEU A 76 -17.58 21.83 -12.00
CA LEU A 76 -18.37 22.60 -11.02
C LEU A 76 -18.86 21.71 -9.88
N SER A 77 -19.39 20.52 -10.19
CA SER A 77 -19.83 19.56 -9.17
C SER A 77 -18.70 19.15 -8.24
N ARG A 78 -17.49 18.90 -8.78
CA ARG A 78 -16.31 18.56 -7.95
C ARG A 78 -15.89 19.72 -7.04
N ILE A 79 -15.91 20.97 -7.55
CA ILE A 79 -15.58 22.16 -6.75
C ILE A 79 -16.59 22.33 -5.62
N ILE A 80 -17.89 22.21 -5.91
CA ILE A 80 -18.95 22.33 -4.90
C ILE A 80 -18.79 21.25 -3.83
N THR A 81 -18.55 20.00 -4.25
CA THR A 81 -18.31 18.89 -3.32
C THR A 81 -17.09 19.17 -2.43
N LEU A 82 -15.98 19.67 -2.98
CA LEU A 82 -14.77 20.00 -2.23
C LEU A 82 -15.03 21.13 -1.22
N LEU A 83 -15.73 22.19 -1.61
CA LEU A 83 -16.07 23.32 -0.72
C LEU A 83 -17.02 22.89 0.41
N LEU A 84 -17.99 22.02 0.11
CA LEU A 84 -18.89 21.46 1.12
C LEU A 84 -18.13 20.57 2.10
N ALA A 85 -17.21 19.73 1.58
CA ALA A 85 -16.34 18.90 2.40
C ALA A 85 -15.47 19.76 3.32
N ALA A 86 -14.83 20.81 2.79
CA ALA A 86 -14.02 21.74 3.57
C ALA A 86 -14.84 22.45 4.66
N TYR A 87 -16.06 22.91 4.35
CA TYR A 87 -16.95 23.56 5.33
C TYR A 87 -17.30 22.60 6.48
N ARG A 88 -17.79 21.39 6.15
CA ARG A 88 -18.16 20.40 7.17
C ARG A 88 -16.95 19.93 7.98
N LEU A 89 -15.81 19.73 7.32
CA LEU A 89 -14.55 19.38 7.98
C LEU A 89 -14.15 20.45 9.00
N ASN A 90 -14.13 21.74 8.62
CA ASN A 90 -13.74 22.82 9.54
C ASN A 90 -14.67 22.91 10.75
N LYS A 91 -15.98 22.71 10.56
CA LYS A 91 -16.95 22.64 11.67
C LYS A 91 -16.62 21.48 12.62
N THR A 92 -16.33 20.30 12.10
CA THR A 92 -16.01 19.10 12.90
C THR A 92 -14.65 19.27 13.60
N ILE A 93 -13.61 19.74 12.92
CA ILE A 93 -12.28 19.99 13.48
C ILE A 93 -12.35 20.97 14.65
N LYS A 94 -13.17 22.04 14.54
CA LYS A 94 -13.38 22.98 15.65
C LYS A 94 -14.01 22.32 16.89
N GLN A 95 -14.89 21.33 16.71
CA GLN A 95 -15.53 20.59 17.80
C GLN A 95 -14.59 19.56 18.44
N VAL A 96 -13.81 18.86 17.61
CA VAL A 96 -12.88 17.82 18.06
C VAL A 96 -11.65 18.46 18.72
N ASN A 97 -11.21 19.65 18.26
CA ASN A 97 -10.03 20.38 18.73
C ASN A 97 -8.77 19.49 18.82
N PRO A 98 -8.30 18.95 17.68
CA PRO A 98 -7.16 18.05 17.67
C PRO A 98 -5.83 18.75 17.91
N ASP A 99 -4.81 17.97 18.31
CA ASP A 99 -3.41 18.37 18.34
C ASP A 99 -2.74 18.12 16.97
N VAL A 100 -3.13 17.02 16.30
CA VAL A 100 -2.60 16.60 15.01
C VAL A 100 -3.72 16.14 14.09
N VAL A 101 -3.65 16.52 12.82
CA VAL A 101 -4.58 16.10 11.77
C VAL A 101 -3.81 15.45 10.62
N PHE A 102 -4.09 14.19 10.37
CA PHE A 102 -3.57 13.43 9.24
C PHE A 102 -4.53 13.52 8.05
N PHE A 103 -4.00 13.90 6.91
CA PHE A 103 -4.71 13.95 5.64
C PHE A 103 -4.20 12.82 4.75
N THR A 104 -5.07 11.92 4.36
CA THR A 104 -4.75 10.80 3.48
C THR A 104 -5.38 11.00 2.11
N THR A 105 -4.96 10.28 1.12
CA THR A 105 -5.52 10.25 -0.24
C THR A 105 -5.42 11.59 -1.01
N THR A 106 -5.87 11.58 -2.25
CA THR A 106 -5.93 12.78 -3.12
C THR A 106 -6.88 13.85 -2.56
N LEU A 107 -8.03 13.43 -2.02
CA LEU A 107 -9.00 14.36 -1.43
C LEU A 107 -8.42 15.04 -0.19
N GLY A 108 -7.69 14.29 0.65
CA GLY A 108 -6.98 14.84 1.80
C GLY A 108 -5.96 15.91 1.39
N ALA A 109 -5.19 15.68 0.31
CA ALA A 109 -4.27 16.68 -0.22
C ALA A 109 -4.96 17.98 -0.65
N LEU A 110 -6.16 17.89 -1.22
CA LEU A 110 -6.96 19.05 -1.62
C LEU A 110 -7.64 19.76 -0.43
N LEU A 111 -7.99 19.01 0.61
CA LEU A 111 -8.64 19.56 1.82
C LEU A 111 -7.65 20.22 2.78
N LEU A 112 -6.42 19.74 2.86
CA LEU A 112 -5.40 20.26 3.80
C LEU A 112 -5.22 21.77 3.73
N PRO A 113 -5.08 22.41 2.54
CA PRO A 113 -4.93 23.86 2.44
C PRO A 113 -6.18 24.64 2.89
N LEU A 114 -7.36 24.00 2.86
CA LEU A 114 -8.66 24.56 3.20
C LEU A 114 -9.05 24.31 4.67
N CYS A 115 -8.26 23.52 5.39
CA CYS A 115 -8.49 23.21 6.79
C CYS A 115 -7.93 24.32 7.70
N HIS A 116 -8.82 24.99 8.45
CA HIS A 116 -8.47 26.05 9.39
C HIS A 116 -8.37 25.47 10.81
N THR A 117 -7.16 25.23 11.27
CA THR A 117 -6.89 24.65 12.58
C THR A 117 -5.54 25.15 13.13
N LYS A 118 -5.39 25.10 14.46
CA LYS A 118 -4.10 25.29 15.14
C LYS A 118 -3.32 23.96 15.22
N ALA A 119 -4.01 22.82 14.98
CA ALA A 119 -3.39 21.51 14.95
C ALA A 119 -2.33 21.40 13.87
N ARG A 120 -1.34 20.55 14.07
CA ARG A 120 -0.35 20.17 13.05
C ARG A 120 -1.03 19.39 11.93
N ARG A 121 -0.75 19.77 10.69
CA ARG A 121 -1.31 19.15 9.48
C ARG A 121 -0.26 18.29 8.81
N ILE A 122 -0.46 17.01 8.84
CA ILE A 122 0.42 16.01 8.23
C ILE A 122 -0.29 15.41 7.02
N TYR A 123 0.36 15.41 5.88
CA TYR A 123 -0.11 14.66 4.71
C TYR A 123 0.58 13.31 4.62
N GLU A 124 -0.20 12.23 4.51
CA GLU A 124 0.31 10.88 4.28
C GLU A 124 0.13 10.50 2.80
N SER A 125 1.24 10.29 2.10
CA SER A 125 1.26 9.87 0.70
C SER A 125 1.15 8.34 0.59
N HIS A 126 -0.06 7.84 0.40
CA HIS A 126 -0.31 6.40 0.18
C HIS A 126 -0.26 6.00 -1.30
N LEU A 127 -0.29 6.96 -2.20
CA LEU A 127 -0.09 6.81 -3.63
C LEU A 127 0.96 7.84 -4.03
N ALA A 128 2.01 7.40 -4.73
CA ALA A 128 3.09 8.29 -5.13
C ALA A 128 2.57 9.56 -5.80
N ARG A 129 3.22 10.70 -5.50
CA ARG A 129 2.77 12.03 -5.92
C ARG A 129 2.46 12.10 -7.42
N SER A 130 3.33 11.58 -8.27
CA SER A 130 3.16 11.62 -9.74
C SER A 130 2.00 10.77 -10.25
N PHE A 131 1.52 9.78 -9.49
CA PHE A 131 0.36 8.97 -9.85
C PHE A 131 -0.97 9.60 -9.42
N ASN A 132 -0.92 10.66 -8.62
CA ASN A 132 -2.13 11.38 -8.23
C ASN A 132 -2.67 12.22 -9.39
N PRO A 133 -3.96 12.10 -9.74
CA PRO A 133 -4.54 12.80 -10.89
C PRO A 133 -4.53 14.33 -10.77
N PHE A 134 -4.35 14.86 -9.55
CA PHE A 134 -4.30 16.31 -9.26
C PHE A 134 -2.93 16.75 -8.72
N HIS A 135 -1.85 15.99 -8.97
CA HIS A 135 -0.51 16.27 -8.46
C HIS A 135 -0.01 17.70 -8.78
N SER A 136 -0.45 18.29 -9.89
CA SER A 136 -0.11 19.68 -10.25
C SER A 136 -0.62 20.71 -9.24
N LEU A 137 -1.68 20.39 -8.48
CA LEU A 137 -2.25 21.25 -7.43
C LEU A 137 -1.59 21.06 -6.06
N PHE A 138 -0.72 20.07 -5.92
CA PHE A 138 -0.12 19.71 -4.61
C PHE A 138 0.83 20.77 -4.06
N GLY A 139 1.40 21.65 -4.90
CA GLY A 139 2.30 22.70 -4.42
C GLY A 139 1.71 23.60 -3.33
N LEU A 140 0.38 23.84 -3.30
CA LEU A 140 -0.26 24.56 -2.21
C LEU A 140 -0.36 23.70 -0.94
N MET A 141 -0.70 22.44 -1.05
CA MET A 141 -0.72 21.47 0.04
C MET A 141 0.68 21.33 0.66
N GLU A 142 1.71 21.14 -0.16
CA GLU A 142 3.10 21.02 0.28
C GLU A 142 3.57 22.21 1.15
N ARG A 143 3.25 23.44 0.73
CA ARG A 143 3.59 24.66 1.48
C ARG A 143 2.79 24.83 2.77
N LYS A 144 1.58 24.25 2.83
CA LYS A 144 0.66 24.38 3.99
C LYS A 144 0.77 23.21 4.98
N ALA A 145 1.32 22.07 4.55
CA ALA A 145 1.58 20.95 5.43
C ALA A 145 2.72 21.30 6.41
N ASP A 146 2.59 20.90 7.65
CA ASP A 146 3.67 20.98 8.64
C ASP A 146 4.68 19.84 8.40
N ALA A 147 4.19 18.68 7.91
CA ALA A 147 5.01 17.59 7.43
C ALA A 147 4.29 16.80 6.32
N ILE A 148 5.08 16.14 5.48
CA ILE A 148 4.64 15.13 4.53
C ILE A 148 5.34 13.82 4.87
N VAL A 149 4.58 12.74 4.95
CA VAL A 149 5.12 11.40 5.16
C VAL A 149 4.87 10.56 3.91
N CYS A 150 5.95 10.06 3.35
CA CYS A 150 5.96 9.20 2.16
C CYS A 150 6.29 7.76 2.55
N LEU A 151 5.83 6.80 1.76
CA LEU A 151 6.11 5.38 1.99
C LEU A 151 7.49 4.97 1.48
N THR A 152 8.07 5.72 0.53
CA THR A 152 9.31 5.38 -0.16
C THR A 152 10.20 6.60 -0.35
N HIS A 153 11.51 6.36 -0.48
CA HIS A 153 12.47 7.42 -0.72
C HIS A 153 12.27 8.13 -2.06
N ASP A 154 11.82 7.40 -3.09
CA ASP A 154 11.59 8.00 -4.40
C ASP A 154 10.34 8.89 -4.42
N ASP A 155 9.29 8.55 -3.69
CA ASP A 155 8.12 9.44 -3.55
C ASP A 155 8.50 10.71 -2.77
N ALA A 156 9.32 10.58 -1.72
CA ALA A 156 9.77 11.72 -0.92
C ALA A 156 10.52 12.78 -1.75
N LYS A 157 11.32 12.36 -2.73
CA LYS A 157 12.04 13.26 -3.65
C LYS A 157 11.12 14.13 -4.51
N GLU A 158 9.87 13.74 -4.69
CA GLU A 158 8.91 14.47 -5.52
C GLU A 158 8.25 15.66 -4.81
N PHE A 159 8.31 15.73 -3.47
CA PHE A 159 7.71 16.80 -2.66
C PHE A 159 8.68 17.97 -2.41
N GLN A 160 9.08 18.66 -3.47
CA GLN A 160 10.14 19.67 -3.44
C GLN A 160 9.75 20.99 -2.75
N SER A 161 8.48 21.30 -2.63
CA SER A 161 7.99 22.54 -1.99
C SER A 161 7.62 22.35 -0.51
N ALA A 162 7.75 21.14 0.01
CA ALA A 162 7.42 20.83 1.40
C ALA A 162 8.53 21.26 2.35
N LYS A 163 8.15 21.68 3.57
CA LYS A 163 9.11 22.08 4.62
C LYS A 163 9.81 20.86 5.22
N ASN A 164 9.05 19.84 5.54
CA ASN A 164 9.52 18.63 6.18
C ASN A 164 8.96 17.42 5.42
N VAL A 165 9.83 16.54 4.95
CA VAL A 165 9.45 15.29 4.30
C VAL A 165 10.12 14.14 5.02
N TYR A 166 9.33 13.16 5.43
CA TYR A 166 9.78 11.97 6.13
C TYR A 166 9.44 10.72 5.32
N VAL A 167 10.24 9.68 5.48
CA VAL A 167 9.96 8.37 4.90
C VAL A 167 9.61 7.41 6.03
N ILE A 168 8.32 7.05 6.11
CA ILE A 168 7.84 6.02 7.03
C ILE A 168 7.04 5.02 6.20
N PRO A 169 7.58 3.84 5.96
CA PRO A 169 6.90 2.80 5.21
C PRO A 169 5.67 2.26 5.97
N ASN A 170 4.79 1.57 5.27
CA ASN A 170 3.77 0.77 5.93
C ASN A 170 4.43 -0.34 6.74
N PHE A 171 3.77 -0.74 7.81
CA PHE A 171 4.20 -1.85 8.64
C PHE A 171 3.41 -3.12 8.34
N ILE A 172 3.93 -4.22 8.78
CA ILE A 172 3.31 -5.54 8.76
C ILE A 172 3.32 -6.13 10.16
N ASN A 173 2.40 -7.04 10.42
CA ASN A 173 2.48 -7.89 11.59
C ASN A 173 3.40 -9.07 11.26
N ILE A 174 4.41 -9.31 12.09
CA ILE A 174 5.31 -10.44 11.90
C ILE A 174 4.53 -11.75 12.02
N PRO A 175 4.62 -12.66 11.04
CA PRO A 175 3.88 -13.91 11.05
C PRO A 175 4.42 -14.88 12.08
N HIS A 176 3.52 -15.67 12.67
CA HIS A 176 3.91 -16.77 13.56
C HIS A 176 4.58 -17.91 12.81
N GLN A 177 4.20 -18.15 11.56
CA GLN A 177 4.76 -19.19 10.71
C GLN A 177 5.65 -18.58 9.63
N LYS A 178 6.79 -19.20 9.41
CA LYS A 178 7.78 -18.81 8.40
C LYS A 178 8.06 -20.00 7.49
N VAL A 179 8.61 -19.75 6.32
CA VAL A 179 9.03 -20.81 5.39
C VAL A 179 10.05 -21.73 6.08
N LYS A 180 9.77 -23.01 6.09
CA LYS A 180 10.65 -24.05 6.68
C LYS A 180 11.35 -24.87 5.62
N ASP A 181 10.71 -25.03 4.46
CA ASP A 181 11.19 -25.85 3.36
C ASP A 181 11.22 -25.09 2.05
N TYR A 182 12.42 -24.84 1.55
CA TYR A 182 12.66 -24.18 0.26
C TYR A 182 12.75 -25.15 -0.91
N SER A 183 12.54 -26.46 -0.68
CA SER A 183 12.47 -27.48 -1.74
C SER A 183 11.10 -27.54 -2.42
N CYS A 184 10.07 -26.95 -1.80
CA CYS A 184 8.72 -26.87 -2.35
C CYS A 184 8.75 -26.23 -3.75
N LYS A 185 8.16 -26.92 -4.72
CA LYS A 185 8.14 -26.48 -6.13
C LYS A 185 6.93 -25.60 -6.44
N LYS A 186 6.71 -24.60 -5.59
CA LYS A 186 5.60 -23.67 -5.72
C LYS A 186 6.06 -22.23 -5.59
N ALA A 187 5.64 -21.42 -6.55
CA ALA A 187 5.75 -19.97 -6.53
C ALA A 187 4.39 -19.32 -6.25
N ILE A 188 4.39 -18.18 -5.59
CA ILE A 188 3.18 -17.41 -5.29
C ILE A 188 3.29 -15.99 -5.84
N ALA A 189 2.19 -15.49 -6.42
CA ALA A 189 2.01 -14.08 -6.75
C ALA A 189 0.69 -13.58 -6.13
N VAL A 190 0.67 -12.35 -5.61
CA VAL A 190 -0.48 -11.84 -4.85
C VAL A 190 -0.83 -10.42 -5.28
N GLY A 191 -2.12 -10.17 -5.57
CA GLY A 191 -2.58 -8.83 -5.90
C GLY A 191 -3.95 -8.81 -6.56
N ARG A 192 -4.51 -7.61 -6.73
CA ARG A 192 -5.74 -7.45 -7.50
C ARG A 192 -5.53 -7.87 -8.95
N LEU A 193 -6.45 -8.61 -9.54
CA LEU A 193 -6.37 -8.99 -10.96
C LEU A 193 -6.74 -7.80 -11.86
N GLU A 194 -5.85 -6.81 -11.86
CA GLU A 194 -5.96 -5.55 -12.58
C GLU A 194 -4.68 -5.29 -13.37
N GLN A 195 -4.75 -4.44 -14.40
CA GLN A 195 -3.61 -4.08 -15.26
C GLN A 195 -2.35 -3.71 -14.47
N GLN A 196 -2.52 -2.97 -13.37
CA GLN A 196 -1.44 -2.52 -12.50
C GLN A 196 -0.51 -3.66 -12.06
N LYS A 197 -1.06 -4.84 -11.78
CA LYS A 197 -0.30 -5.99 -11.22
C LYS A 197 0.46 -6.79 -12.27
N GLY A 198 0.15 -6.63 -13.57
CA GLY A 198 0.90 -7.22 -14.67
C GLY A 198 0.94 -8.75 -14.65
N PHE A 199 -0.16 -9.40 -14.21
CA PHE A 199 -0.22 -10.86 -14.20
C PHE A 199 -0.22 -11.47 -15.60
N ASP A 200 -0.69 -10.73 -16.61
CA ASP A 200 -0.61 -11.09 -18.01
C ASP A 200 0.84 -11.34 -18.47
N ARG A 201 1.75 -10.43 -18.12
CA ARG A 201 3.19 -10.60 -18.43
C ARG A 201 3.84 -11.70 -17.58
N LEU A 202 3.42 -11.89 -16.32
CA LEU A 202 3.90 -13.00 -15.50
C LEU A 202 3.51 -14.36 -16.11
N ILE A 203 2.26 -14.53 -16.52
CA ILE A 203 1.78 -15.75 -17.18
C ILE A 203 2.53 -15.99 -18.49
N THR A 204 2.82 -14.93 -19.26
CA THR A 204 3.64 -15.02 -20.47
C THR A 204 5.06 -15.53 -20.16
N CYS A 205 5.74 -14.96 -19.15
CA CYS A 205 7.06 -15.43 -18.70
C CYS A 205 7.02 -16.85 -18.17
N TRP A 206 5.94 -17.24 -17.47
CA TRP A 206 5.80 -18.58 -16.91
C TRP A 206 5.71 -19.67 -17.96
N LYS A 207 5.27 -19.38 -19.19
CA LYS A 207 5.30 -20.33 -20.31
C LYS A 207 6.68 -20.94 -20.57
N ASP A 208 7.73 -20.11 -20.47
CA ASP A 208 9.10 -20.59 -20.69
C ASP A 208 9.64 -21.30 -19.45
N VAL A 209 9.26 -20.83 -18.25
CA VAL A 209 9.54 -21.53 -16.99
C VAL A 209 8.94 -22.94 -16.99
N ALA A 210 7.67 -23.07 -17.37
CA ALA A 210 6.93 -24.33 -17.38
C ALA A 210 7.53 -25.39 -18.32
N LYS A 211 8.13 -24.96 -19.44
CA LYS A 211 8.86 -25.88 -20.36
C LYS A 211 10.10 -26.47 -19.71
N LEU A 212 10.86 -25.67 -18.95
CA LEU A 212 12.11 -26.06 -18.31
C LEU A 212 11.87 -26.82 -16.99
N TYR A 213 10.81 -26.42 -16.27
CA TYR A 213 10.48 -26.94 -14.94
C TYR A 213 9.00 -27.33 -14.86
N PRO A 214 8.58 -28.43 -15.54
CA PRO A 214 7.15 -28.76 -15.66
C PRO A 214 6.47 -29.18 -14.34
N ASP A 215 7.24 -29.46 -13.30
CA ASP A 215 6.79 -29.82 -11.96
C ASP A 215 6.63 -28.61 -11.02
N TRP A 216 6.97 -27.38 -11.48
CA TRP A 216 6.72 -26.16 -10.73
C TRP A 216 5.31 -25.63 -10.97
N GLN A 217 4.73 -25.04 -9.93
CA GLN A 217 3.42 -24.42 -9.95
C GLN A 217 3.51 -22.95 -9.59
N LEU A 218 2.67 -22.13 -10.21
CA LEU A 218 2.44 -20.73 -9.90
C LEU A 218 1.00 -20.53 -9.45
N ASP A 219 0.81 -20.17 -8.19
CA ASP A 219 -0.48 -19.81 -7.64
C ASP A 219 -0.61 -18.29 -7.57
N ILE A 220 -1.65 -17.74 -8.21
CA ILE A 220 -1.96 -16.30 -8.24
C ILE A 220 -3.17 -16.04 -7.35
N TYR A 221 -2.95 -15.35 -6.24
CA TYR A 221 -4.00 -14.97 -5.30
C TYR A 221 -4.50 -13.56 -5.55
N GLY A 222 -5.79 -13.43 -5.70
CA GLY A 222 -6.47 -12.15 -5.87
C GLY A 222 -7.77 -12.25 -6.64
N THR A 223 -8.49 -11.14 -6.69
CA THR A 223 -9.70 -10.94 -7.49
C THR A 223 -9.60 -9.63 -8.26
N GLY A 224 -10.34 -9.50 -9.35
CA GLY A 224 -10.34 -8.27 -10.15
C GLY A 224 -10.97 -8.45 -11.51
N SER A 225 -11.01 -7.35 -12.28
CA SER A 225 -11.71 -7.27 -13.56
C SER A 225 -11.09 -8.17 -14.65
N LEU A 226 -9.80 -8.52 -14.53
CA LEU A 226 -9.07 -9.29 -15.53
C LEU A 226 -9.18 -10.81 -15.33
N TYR A 227 -9.96 -11.33 -14.37
CA TYR A 227 -10.02 -12.76 -14.07
C TYR A 227 -10.24 -13.61 -15.33
N HIS A 228 -11.26 -13.31 -16.12
CA HIS A 228 -11.59 -14.09 -17.33
C HIS A 228 -10.49 -14.01 -18.40
N ILE A 229 -9.94 -12.82 -18.63
CA ILE A 229 -8.86 -12.59 -19.60
C ILE A 229 -7.60 -13.40 -19.22
N LEU A 230 -7.22 -13.39 -17.95
CA LEU A 230 -6.07 -14.15 -17.47
C LEU A 230 -6.33 -15.67 -17.55
N GLN A 231 -7.55 -16.12 -17.26
CA GLN A 231 -7.92 -17.52 -17.39
C GLN A 231 -7.86 -18.00 -18.85
N GLU A 232 -8.37 -17.21 -19.80
CA GLU A 232 -8.25 -17.47 -21.23
C GLU A 232 -6.80 -17.52 -21.69
N GLN A 233 -5.95 -16.61 -21.18
CA GLN A 233 -4.52 -16.61 -21.47
C GLN A 233 -3.85 -17.89 -20.96
N ILE A 234 -4.13 -18.33 -19.73
CA ILE A 234 -3.60 -19.60 -19.18
C ILE A 234 -3.94 -20.76 -20.08
N THR A 235 -5.21 -20.87 -20.50
CA THR A 235 -5.70 -21.95 -21.40
C THR A 235 -5.04 -21.86 -22.77
N SER A 236 -4.96 -20.68 -23.38
CA SER A 236 -4.36 -20.50 -24.71
C SER A 236 -2.88 -20.84 -24.76
N LEU A 237 -2.18 -20.73 -23.62
CA LEU A 237 -0.77 -21.08 -23.47
C LEU A 237 -0.55 -22.53 -23.01
N GLY A 238 -1.62 -23.31 -22.71
CA GLY A 238 -1.56 -24.67 -22.22
C GLY A 238 -0.96 -24.81 -20.82
N LEU A 239 -1.23 -23.81 -19.95
CA LEU A 239 -0.62 -23.69 -18.61
C LEU A 239 -1.54 -24.13 -17.47
N GLU A 240 -2.70 -24.73 -17.73
CA GLU A 240 -3.75 -25.05 -16.74
C GLU A 240 -3.27 -25.97 -15.61
N LYS A 241 -2.23 -26.76 -15.89
CA LYS A 241 -1.62 -27.66 -14.88
C LYS A 241 -0.62 -26.95 -13.97
N GLN A 242 -0.02 -25.85 -14.41
CA GLN A 242 1.05 -25.14 -13.68
C GLN A 242 0.63 -23.79 -13.12
N VAL A 243 -0.35 -23.10 -13.72
CA VAL A 243 -0.79 -21.78 -13.27
C VAL A 243 -2.23 -21.84 -12.80
N LYS A 244 -2.48 -21.34 -11.58
CA LYS A 244 -3.80 -21.34 -10.98
C LYS A 244 -4.18 -19.94 -10.48
N LEU A 245 -5.37 -19.47 -10.83
CA LEU A 245 -6.01 -18.31 -10.21
C LEU A 245 -6.78 -18.78 -8.97
N CYS A 246 -6.25 -18.48 -7.78
CA CYS A 246 -6.73 -19.02 -6.50
C CYS A 246 -7.85 -18.22 -5.85
N GLY A 247 -8.24 -17.08 -6.44
CA GLY A 247 -9.19 -16.18 -5.81
C GLY A 247 -8.57 -15.43 -4.60
N ARG A 248 -9.42 -14.89 -3.73
CA ARG A 248 -8.97 -14.16 -2.54
C ARG A 248 -8.51 -15.13 -1.46
N GLY A 249 -7.27 -14.97 -0.98
CA GLY A 249 -6.80 -15.64 0.23
C GLY A 249 -7.35 -14.95 1.48
N GLU A 250 -7.86 -15.72 2.44
CA GLU A 250 -8.41 -15.16 3.68
C GLU A 250 -7.31 -14.66 4.62
N ASN A 251 -6.26 -15.46 4.81
CA ASN A 251 -5.11 -15.10 5.64
C ASN A 251 -3.81 -15.38 4.88
N MET A 252 -3.30 -14.37 4.15
CA MET A 252 -2.11 -14.53 3.34
C MET A 252 -0.87 -14.89 4.17
N MET A 253 -0.77 -14.43 5.40
CA MET A 253 0.37 -14.73 6.29
C MET A 253 0.49 -16.22 6.68
N GLU A 254 -0.61 -16.97 6.62
CA GLU A 254 -0.62 -18.44 6.79
C GLU A 254 -0.41 -19.18 5.46
N ILE A 255 -0.67 -18.52 4.34
CA ILE A 255 -0.53 -19.08 2.99
C ILE A 255 0.90 -19.01 2.49
N TYR A 256 1.59 -17.86 2.63
CA TYR A 256 2.96 -17.65 2.17
C TYR A 256 3.94 -18.75 2.59
N PRO A 257 3.93 -19.27 3.85
CA PRO A 257 4.89 -20.31 4.28
C PRO A 257 4.81 -21.62 3.52
N ASN A 258 3.76 -21.87 2.71
CA ASN A 258 3.60 -23.08 1.91
C ASN A 258 4.26 -22.97 0.52
N TYR A 259 4.96 -21.90 0.25
CA TYR A 259 5.67 -21.60 -1.00
C TYR A 259 7.17 -21.45 -0.76
N SER A 260 7.96 -21.46 -1.82
CA SER A 260 9.40 -21.28 -1.74
C SER A 260 9.92 -20.06 -2.53
N LEU A 261 9.02 -19.38 -3.25
CA LEU A 261 9.34 -18.22 -4.08
C LEU A 261 8.14 -17.29 -4.20
N HIS A 262 8.35 -16.00 -3.96
CA HIS A 262 7.37 -14.95 -4.26
C HIS A 262 7.73 -14.25 -5.57
N ILE A 263 6.74 -13.92 -6.40
CA ILE A 263 6.94 -13.24 -7.68
C ILE A 263 6.02 -12.02 -7.75
N MET A 264 6.59 -10.87 -8.09
CA MET A 264 5.85 -9.62 -8.23
C MET A 264 6.10 -8.99 -9.59
N SER A 265 5.05 -8.94 -10.40
CA SER A 265 5.11 -8.47 -11.79
C SER A 265 4.49 -7.09 -12.00
N SER A 266 4.29 -6.30 -10.97
CA SER A 266 3.57 -5.02 -11.02
C SER A 266 4.23 -4.00 -11.95
N HIS A 267 3.42 -3.22 -12.67
CA HIS A 267 3.90 -2.07 -13.44
C HIS A 267 4.26 -0.90 -12.53
N TYR A 268 3.51 -0.71 -11.46
CA TYR A 268 3.75 0.32 -10.44
C TYR A 268 3.07 -0.04 -9.13
N GLU A 269 3.58 0.49 -8.02
CA GLU A 269 3.03 0.33 -6.67
C GLU A 269 3.11 1.65 -5.90
N GLY A 270 2.44 1.72 -4.74
CA GLY A 270 2.71 2.74 -3.74
C GLY A 270 3.91 2.36 -2.86
N GLN A 271 4.03 1.08 -2.51
CA GLN A 271 5.16 0.50 -1.77
C GLN A 271 5.34 -0.99 -2.08
N GLY A 272 4.26 -1.78 -2.22
CA GLY A 272 4.32 -3.21 -2.42
C GLY A 272 4.17 -4.03 -1.13
N ILE A 273 3.10 -3.79 -0.37
CA ILE A 273 2.84 -4.46 0.93
C ILE A 273 2.91 -5.99 0.81
N VAL A 274 2.39 -6.58 -0.26
CA VAL A 274 2.41 -8.04 -0.47
C VAL A 274 3.84 -8.60 -0.56
N MET A 275 4.79 -7.79 -1.03
CA MET A 275 6.20 -8.16 -1.06
C MET A 275 6.81 -8.09 0.35
N LEU A 276 6.43 -7.11 1.17
CA LEU A 276 6.83 -7.05 2.58
C LEU A 276 6.28 -8.26 3.37
N GLU A 277 5.02 -8.61 3.13
CA GLU A 277 4.39 -9.79 3.74
C GLU A 277 5.14 -11.08 3.36
N ALA A 278 5.50 -11.25 2.08
CA ALA A 278 6.27 -12.38 1.62
C ALA A 278 7.67 -12.43 2.26
N GLN A 279 8.37 -11.28 2.32
CA GLN A 279 9.68 -11.17 2.99
C GLN A 279 9.59 -11.55 4.47
N ALA A 280 8.58 -11.09 5.19
CA ALA A 280 8.39 -11.41 6.61
C ALA A 280 8.12 -12.90 6.85
N CYS A 281 7.55 -13.61 5.86
CA CYS A 281 7.39 -15.05 5.90
C CYS A 281 8.68 -15.80 5.51
N GLY A 282 9.74 -15.13 5.06
CA GLY A 282 10.99 -15.73 4.60
C GLY A 282 10.97 -16.15 3.13
N LEU A 283 10.07 -15.61 2.31
CA LEU A 283 10.06 -15.89 0.87
C LEU A 283 11.00 -14.92 0.14
N PRO A 284 12.02 -15.43 -0.58
CA PRO A 284 12.76 -14.59 -1.50
C PRO A 284 11.84 -14.13 -2.63
N SER A 285 12.01 -12.89 -3.08
CA SER A 285 11.15 -12.31 -4.10
C SER A 285 11.89 -12.11 -5.42
N VAL A 286 11.23 -12.37 -6.55
CA VAL A 286 11.63 -11.88 -7.87
C VAL A 286 10.68 -10.77 -8.26
N THR A 287 11.21 -9.58 -8.56
CA THR A 287 10.38 -8.43 -8.90
C THR A 287 10.98 -7.59 -10.02
N PHE A 288 10.13 -6.92 -10.80
CA PHE A 288 10.59 -5.80 -11.60
C PHE A 288 10.98 -4.61 -10.71
N ASN A 289 11.94 -3.81 -11.18
CA ASN A 289 12.30 -2.54 -10.54
C ASN A 289 11.26 -1.46 -10.84
N PHE A 290 10.03 -1.66 -10.36
CA PHE A 290 9.00 -0.64 -10.46
C PHE A 290 9.36 0.56 -9.59
N LYS A 291 9.07 1.76 -10.10
CA LYS A 291 9.26 2.99 -9.35
C LYS A 291 8.40 2.96 -8.06
N TYR A 292 8.94 3.46 -6.96
CA TYR A 292 8.35 3.54 -5.63
C TYR A 292 8.19 2.20 -4.90
N GLY A 293 9.27 1.70 -4.34
CA GLY A 293 9.26 0.66 -3.32
C GLY A 293 10.00 -0.62 -3.66
N ALA A 294 10.23 -0.98 -4.94
CA ALA A 294 10.95 -2.22 -5.25
C ALA A 294 12.34 -2.22 -4.62
N SER A 295 13.14 -1.18 -4.86
CA SER A 295 14.49 -1.02 -4.32
C SER A 295 14.54 -0.60 -2.84
N ASP A 296 13.43 -0.15 -2.25
CA ASP A 296 13.34 0.10 -0.81
C ASP A 296 13.20 -1.21 -0.01
N ILE A 297 12.62 -2.25 -0.63
CA ILE A 297 12.33 -3.54 -0.01
C ILE A 297 13.34 -4.60 -0.41
N ILE A 298 13.65 -4.70 -1.72
CA ILE A 298 14.57 -5.72 -2.25
C ILE A 298 15.96 -5.12 -2.48
N GLN A 299 16.91 -5.66 -1.76
CA GLN A 299 18.32 -5.54 -2.07
C GLN A 299 18.70 -6.71 -2.99
N ASN A 300 19.06 -6.39 -4.24
CA ASN A 300 19.33 -7.40 -5.26
C ASN A 300 20.41 -8.40 -4.81
N GLU A 301 20.17 -9.68 -5.04
CA GLU A 301 21.03 -10.82 -4.67
C GLU A 301 21.26 -11.00 -3.15
N TYR A 302 20.53 -10.25 -2.31
CA TYR A 302 20.58 -10.41 -0.86
C TYR A 302 19.30 -11.02 -0.29
N ASN A 303 18.13 -10.44 -0.54
CA ASN A 303 16.84 -10.93 -0.07
C ASN A 303 15.84 -11.24 -1.22
N GLY A 304 16.31 -11.12 -2.45
CA GLY A 304 15.55 -11.36 -3.67
C GLY A 304 16.31 -10.93 -4.91
N LEU A 305 15.66 -11.01 -6.06
CA LEU A 305 16.18 -10.55 -7.33
C LEU A 305 15.31 -9.44 -7.89
N ILE A 306 15.96 -8.33 -8.27
CA ILE A 306 15.30 -7.18 -8.86
C ILE A 306 15.74 -7.03 -10.31
N VAL A 307 14.79 -6.91 -11.22
CA VAL A 307 15.02 -6.88 -12.66
C VAL A 307 14.57 -5.55 -13.24
N THR A 308 15.31 -5.04 -14.21
CA THR A 308 14.93 -3.82 -14.94
C THR A 308 13.47 -3.90 -15.41
N GLN A 309 12.73 -2.81 -15.21
CA GLN A 309 11.32 -2.73 -15.57
C GLN A 309 11.11 -3.11 -17.05
N ASP A 310 10.08 -3.92 -17.30
CA ASP A 310 9.64 -4.41 -18.60
C ASP A 310 10.62 -5.36 -19.35
N ASN A 311 11.76 -5.73 -18.76
CA ASN A 311 12.65 -6.74 -19.32
C ASN A 311 12.17 -8.17 -18.96
N GLN A 312 11.24 -8.71 -19.77
CA GLN A 312 10.64 -10.02 -19.53
C GLN A 312 11.64 -11.17 -19.62
N ASN A 313 12.65 -11.09 -20.49
CA ASN A 313 13.68 -12.13 -20.60
C ASN A 313 14.49 -12.22 -19.32
N ALA A 314 15.02 -11.11 -18.82
CA ALA A 314 15.75 -11.07 -17.56
C ALA A 314 14.87 -11.48 -16.37
N PHE A 315 13.55 -11.19 -16.42
CA PHE A 315 12.60 -11.62 -15.40
C PHE A 315 12.43 -13.15 -15.40
N THR A 316 12.30 -13.77 -16.57
CA THR A 316 12.25 -15.22 -16.72
C THR A 316 13.56 -15.87 -16.25
N GLU A 317 14.71 -15.29 -16.58
CA GLU A 317 16.02 -15.75 -16.12
C GLU A 317 16.15 -15.67 -14.59
N ALA A 318 15.70 -14.58 -13.96
CA ALA A 318 15.71 -14.43 -12.52
C ALA A 318 14.80 -15.47 -11.82
N ILE A 319 13.62 -15.72 -12.36
CA ILE A 319 12.72 -16.78 -11.86
C ILE A 319 13.40 -18.14 -11.99
N THR A 320 13.96 -18.48 -13.15
CA THR A 320 14.63 -19.78 -13.39
C THR A 320 15.89 -19.95 -12.54
N LYS A 321 16.66 -18.88 -12.28
CA LYS A 321 17.80 -18.87 -11.36
C LYS A 321 17.38 -19.32 -9.96
N LEU A 322 16.27 -18.81 -9.44
CA LEU A 322 15.78 -19.23 -8.11
C LEU A 322 15.11 -20.61 -8.15
N ILE A 323 14.42 -20.97 -9.21
CA ILE A 323 13.79 -22.29 -9.36
C ILE A 323 14.84 -23.40 -9.38
N SER A 324 15.94 -23.21 -10.10
CA SER A 324 17.01 -24.22 -10.25
C SER A 324 17.89 -24.37 -9.00
N ASN A 325 17.90 -23.43 -8.09
CA ASN A 325 18.83 -23.41 -6.96
C ASN A 325 18.11 -23.24 -5.60
N SER A 326 17.78 -24.37 -4.96
CA SER A 326 17.12 -24.37 -3.64
C SER A 326 17.99 -23.79 -2.52
N HIS A 327 19.32 -23.93 -2.62
CA HIS A 327 20.25 -23.34 -1.66
C HIS A 327 20.20 -21.82 -1.72
N LEU A 328 20.24 -21.24 -2.92
CA LEU A 328 20.11 -19.80 -3.10
C LEU A 328 18.74 -19.30 -2.61
N ARG A 329 17.63 -20.02 -2.90
CA ARG A 329 16.32 -19.67 -2.35
C ARG A 329 16.33 -19.61 -0.83
N LYS A 330 16.95 -20.58 -0.17
CA LYS A 330 17.08 -20.63 1.28
C LYS A 330 17.91 -19.46 1.81
N GLU A 331 19.04 -19.17 1.21
CA GLU A 331 19.92 -18.06 1.59
C GLU A 331 19.20 -16.72 1.51
N LEU A 332 18.61 -16.41 0.35
CA LEU A 332 17.84 -15.17 0.16
C LEU A 332 16.59 -15.12 1.07
N GLY A 333 15.98 -16.27 1.33
CA GLY A 333 14.82 -16.37 2.23
C GLY A 333 15.17 -16.08 3.70
N ILE A 334 16.36 -16.45 4.16
CA ILE A 334 16.85 -16.08 5.49
C ILE A 334 17.02 -14.56 5.59
N HIS A 335 17.62 -13.93 4.60
CA HIS A 335 17.78 -12.48 4.56
C HIS A 335 16.43 -11.74 4.36
N ALA A 336 15.46 -12.41 3.73
CA ALA A 336 14.10 -11.86 3.63
C ALA A 336 13.46 -11.68 5.00
N LEU A 337 13.67 -12.61 5.95
CA LEU A 337 13.20 -12.47 7.33
C LEU A 337 13.75 -11.22 8.02
N GLU A 338 15.05 -10.95 7.87
CA GLU A 338 15.69 -9.75 8.43
C GLU A 338 15.06 -8.45 7.86
N THR A 339 14.68 -8.50 6.58
CA THR A 339 13.97 -7.39 5.94
C THR A 339 12.58 -7.23 6.54
N GLY A 340 11.82 -8.33 6.71
CA GLY A 340 10.51 -8.31 7.34
C GLY A 340 10.54 -7.66 8.74
N ASP A 341 11.52 -8.03 9.56
CA ASP A 341 11.67 -7.49 10.92
C ASP A 341 11.86 -5.96 10.95
N LYS A 342 12.51 -5.36 9.94
CA LYS A 342 12.65 -3.89 9.82
C LYS A 342 11.30 -3.18 9.64
N TYR A 343 10.32 -3.86 9.07
CA TYR A 343 8.96 -3.34 8.82
C TYR A 343 7.94 -3.81 9.85
N ASP A 344 8.43 -4.38 10.97
CA ASP A 344 7.53 -4.74 12.06
C ASP A 344 6.75 -3.54 12.59
N LYS A 345 5.52 -3.81 13.02
CA LYS A 345 4.58 -2.81 13.53
C LYS A 345 5.21 -1.93 14.62
N SER A 346 5.89 -2.53 15.59
CA SER A 346 6.49 -1.79 16.73
C SER A 346 7.56 -0.82 16.27
N ASN A 347 8.44 -1.24 15.34
CA ASN A 347 9.52 -0.41 14.80
C ASN A 347 9.00 0.79 14.00
N ILE A 348 7.98 0.57 13.17
CA ILE A 348 7.42 1.62 12.33
C ILE A 348 6.57 2.60 13.14
N LEU A 349 5.78 2.12 14.09
CA LEU A 349 4.94 2.99 14.92
C LEU A 349 5.75 3.87 15.86
N LYS A 350 6.90 3.37 16.34
CA LYS A 350 7.84 4.21 17.09
C LYS A 350 8.33 5.41 16.25
N LYS A 351 8.63 5.19 14.95
CA LYS A 351 9.01 6.31 14.05
C LYS A 351 7.86 7.33 13.91
N TRP A 352 6.62 6.86 13.87
CA TRP A 352 5.46 7.76 13.83
C TRP A 352 5.32 8.59 15.10
N GLU A 353 5.48 7.99 16.28
CA GLU A 353 5.44 8.68 17.57
C GLU A 353 6.55 9.73 17.68
N ASP A 354 7.77 9.37 17.28
CA ASP A 354 8.92 10.28 17.28
C ASP A 354 8.66 11.53 16.39
N ILE A 355 8.07 11.33 15.19
CA ILE A 355 7.75 12.44 14.29
C ILE A 355 6.62 13.32 14.85
N ILE A 356 5.54 12.73 15.35
CA ILE A 356 4.42 13.47 15.93
C ILE A 356 4.92 14.35 17.07
N THR A 357 5.73 13.78 17.95
CA THR A 357 6.34 14.50 19.08
C THR A 357 7.26 15.62 18.62
N THR A 358 8.15 15.35 17.65
CA THR A 358 9.08 16.35 17.10
C THR A 358 8.32 17.53 16.47
N ILE A 359 7.30 17.27 15.67
CA ILE A 359 6.52 18.30 15.00
C ILE A 359 5.75 19.15 16.02
N GLN A 360 5.34 18.59 17.15
CA GLN A 360 4.69 19.35 18.23
C GLN A 360 5.67 20.26 18.96
N HIS A 361 6.86 19.79 19.30
CA HIS A 361 7.87 20.59 20.01
C HIS A 361 8.39 21.79 19.21
N GLN A 362 8.34 21.75 17.88
CA GLN A 362 8.67 22.91 17.02
C GLN A 362 7.68 24.11 17.15
N LEU A 363 6.66 24.01 18.01
CA LEU A 363 5.76 25.12 18.37
C LEU A 363 6.24 25.91 19.60
N ILE A 364 7.19 25.39 20.37
CA ILE A 364 7.55 25.95 21.69
C ILE A 364 8.81 26.83 21.56
N LEU A 365 9.45 26.84 20.41
CA LEU A 365 10.57 27.71 20.05
C LEU A 365 10.12 28.77 19.02
#